data_3a7a2aab3b30a3960ef39fa941645514
#
_entry.id   3a7a2aab3b30a3960ef39fa941645514
#
_cell.length_a   1.000
_cell.length_b   1.000
_cell.length_c   1.000
_cell.angle_alpha   90.00
_cell.angle_beta   90.00
_cell.angle_gamma   90.00
#
_symmetry.space_group_name_H-M   'P 1'
#
loop_
_entity.id
_entity.type
_entity.pdbx_description
1 polymer ?
#
loop_
_entity_poly.entity_id
_entity_poly.type
_entity_poly.pdbx_seq_one_letter_code
_entity_poly.pdbx_strand_id
1 'polypeptide(L)'
;MTGIDIVNTLIPKLLDMNFIVHRYDAYSTSSIYLKLDYGVACGIRIADHPGKKKYHYRFNIIKNFKGDKVILKSGLISRFYDFSELEKVLKDVQEEKQNKLCRYGINNYNKYMEKEKNENELFNRFKKVS
;
A
#
# COMPACT_ATOMS: atom_id res chain seq x y z
N MET A 1 -2.65 -19.26 9.25
CA MET A 1 -3.25 -18.11 8.57
C MET A 1 -2.77 -18.06 7.14
N THR A 2 -3.70 -18.01 6.20
CA THR A 2 -3.37 -17.82 4.78
C THR A 2 -3.22 -16.36 4.44
N GLY A 3 -2.67 -16.04 3.27
CA GLY A 3 -2.59 -14.66 2.78
C GLY A 3 -3.96 -14.00 2.64
N ILE A 4 -4.98 -14.78 2.25
CA ILE A 4 -6.37 -14.30 2.14
C ILE A 4 -6.93 -13.93 3.53
N ASP A 5 -6.68 -14.72 4.54
CA ASP A 5 -7.10 -14.43 5.92
C ASP A 5 -6.50 -13.12 6.41
N ILE A 6 -5.24 -12.91 6.10
CA ILE A 6 -4.52 -11.69 6.48
C ILE A 6 -5.11 -10.47 5.79
N VAL A 7 -5.36 -10.56 4.49
CA VAL A 7 -5.99 -9.46 3.72
C VAL A 7 -7.37 -9.15 4.27
N ASN A 8 -8.17 -10.17 4.56
CA ASN A 8 -9.50 -10.00 5.12
C ASN A 8 -9.49 -9.37 6.52
N THR A 9 -8.38 -9.50 7.25
CA THR A 9 -8.18 -8.86 8.55
C THR A 9 -7.63 -7.43 8.38
N LEU A 10 -6.71 -7.22 7.44
CA LEU A 10 -6.08 -5.92 7.19
C LEU A 10 -7.05 -4.88 6.63
N ILE A 11 -7.84 -5.24 5.63
CA ILE A 11 -8.67 -4.29 4.90
C ILE A 11 -9.62 -3.50 5.81
N PRO A 12 -10.43 -4.15 6.68
CA PRO A 12 -11.31 -3.39 7.57
C PRO A 12 -10.54 -2.42 8.49
N LYS A 13 -9.38 -2.83 8.97
CA LYS A 13 -8.55 -1.98 9.85
C LYS A 13 -7.97 -0.78 9.08
N LEU A 14 -7.54 -0.99 7.83
CA LEU A 14 -7.04 0.10 6.99
C LEU A 14 -8.14 1.09 6.64
N LEU A 15 -9.35 0.63 6.37
CA LEU A 15 -10.51 1.49 6.12
C LEU A 15 -10.86 2.30 7.37
N ASP A 16 -10.82 1.70 8.56
CA ASP A 16 -11.06 2.38 9.83
C ASP A 16 -9.99 3.44 10.12
N MET A 17 -8.79 3.29 9.57
CA MET A 17 -7.70 4.25 9.68
C MET A 17 -7.76 5.36 8.61
N ASN A 18 -8.86 5.47 7.89
CA ASN A 18 -9.10 6.46 6.82
C ASN A 18 -8.18 6.32 5.61
N PHE A 19 -7.76 5.11 5.29
CA PHE A 19 -7.12 4.83 4.01
C PHE A 19 -8.16 4.54 2.94
N ILE A 20 -7.87 5.03 1.73
CA ILE A 20 -8.56 4.57 0.52
C ILE A 20 -7.78 3.35 0.05
N VAL A 21 -8.44 2.20 -0.02
CA VAL A 21 -7.80 0.91 -0.30
C VAL A 21 -8.22 0.41 -1.68
N HIS A 22 -7.24 0.08 -2.50
CA HIS A 22 -7.42 -0.64 -3.76
C HIS A 22 -6.72 -1.98 -3.67
N ARG A 23 -7.34 -3.00 -4.22
CA ARG A 23 -6.85 -4.39 -4.17
C ARG A 23 -6.62 -4.94 -5.56
N TYR A 24 -5.50 -5.63 -5.73
CA TYR A 24 -5.20 -6.41 -6.92
C TYR A 24 -4.71 -7.79 -6.50
N ASP A 25 -5.40 -8.82 -6.98
CA ASP A 25 -4.99 -10.22 -6.77
C ASP A 25 -4.19 -10.64 -7.99
N ALA A 26 -2.93 -10.99 -7.80
CA ALA A 26 -2.06 -11.38 -8.89
C ALA A 26 -2.51 -12.69 -9.52
N TYR A 27 -2.58 -12.70 -10.84
CA TYR A 27 -3.12 -13.83 -11.60
C TYR A 27 -2.19 -15.04 -11.59
N SER A 28 -0.88 -14.80 -11.67
CA SER A 28 0.12 -15.87 -11.81
C SER A 28 0.78 -16.29 -10.51
N THR A 29 0.50 -15.61 -9.40
CA THR A 29 1.10 -15.86 -8.10
C THR A 29 0.03 -15.74 -7.01
N SER A 30 0.31 -16.23 -5.82
CA SER A 30 -0.59 -16.06 -4.67
C SER A 30 -0.45 -14.70 -3.98
N SER A 31 0.17 -13.74 -4.64
CA SER A 31 0.37 -12.40 -4.09
C SER A 31 -0.87 -11.53 -4.22
N ILE A 32 -1.17 -10.79 -3.18
CA ILE A 32 -2.23 -9.79 -3.15
C ILE A 32 -1.57 -8.43 -2.87
N TYR A 33 -1.91 -7.44 -3.69
CA TYR A 33 -1.37 -6.09 -3.57
C TYR A 33 -2.46 -5.15 -3.08
N LEU A 34 -2.15 -4.35 -2.09
CA LEU A 34 -3.02 -3.28 -1.60
C LEU A 34 -2.34 -1.94 -1.87
N LYS A 35 -3.04 -1.04 -2.55
CA LYS A 35 -2.64 0.36 -2.69
C LYS A 35 -3.37 1.20 -1.66
N LEU A 36 -2.64 2.03 -0.95
CA LEU A 36 -3.21 2.92 0.06
C LEU A 36 -3.14 4.36 -0.44
N ASP A 37 -4.31 5.01 -0.46
CA ASP A 37 -4.49 6.39 -0.95
C ASP A 37 -3.96 6.53 -2.39
N TYR A 38 -4.39 5.64 -3.28
CA TYR A 38 -3.96 5.56 -4.69
C TYR A 38 -2.45 5.37 -4.86
N GLY A 39 -1.77 4.83 -3.84
CA GLY A 39 -0.32 4.65 -3.81
C GLY A 39 0.45 5.84 -3.28
N VAL A 40 -0.19 6.97 -3.00
CA VAL A 40 0.47 8.15 -2.44
C VAL A 40 1.02 7.86 -1.05
N ALA A 41 0.26 7.18 -0.21
CA ALA A 41 0.76 6.76 1.10
C ALA A 41 1.81 5.67 0.95
N CYS A 42 1.42 4.53 0.43
CA CYS A 42 2.29 3.36 0.23
C CYS A 42 1.50 2.22 -0.41
N GLY A 43 2.17 1.08 -0.55
CA GLY A 43 1.55 -0.18 -0.95
C GLY A 43 1.98 -1.32 -0.06
N ILE A 44 1.14 -2.31 0.08
CA ILE A 44 1.44 -3.55 0.80
C ILE A 44 1.32 -4.71 -0.19
N ARG A 45 2.30 -5.60 -0.17
CA ARG A 45 2.21 -6.87 -0.87
C ARG A 45 2.13 -7.98 0.16
N ILE A 46 1.09 -8.78 0.06
CA ILE A 46 0.96 -9.99 0.87
C ILE A 46 1.26 -11.17 -0.05
N ALA A 47 2.29 -11.92 0.27
CA ALA A 47 2.73 -13.06 -0.51
C ALA A 47 2.78 -14.31 0.38
N ASP A 48 2.13 -15.37 -0.08
CA ASP A 48 2.07 -16.65 0.61
C ASP A 48 2.71 -17.72 -0.29
N HIS A 49 4.02 -17.55 -0.54
CA HIS A 49 4.76 -18.49 -1.38
C HIS A 49 5.30 -19.64 -0.54
N PRO A 50 4.97 -20.90 -0.88
CA PRO A 50 5.58 -22.06 -0.23
C PRO A 50 7.11 -22.01 -0.36
N GLY A 51 7.82 -22.20 0.74
CA GLY A 51 9.28 -22.27 0.77
C GLY A 51 10.02 -20.95 0.89
N LYS A 52 9.34 -19.80 0.85
CA LYS A 52 9.97 -18.49 1.06
C LYS A 52 9.53 -17.88 2.38
N LYS A 53 10.27 -18.16 3.43
CA LYS A 53 9.94 -17.70 4.80
C LYS A 53 10.03 -16.19 5.03
N LYS A 54 10.64 -15.43 4.11
CA LYS A 54 10.98 -14.02 4.34
C LYS A 54 9.99 -13.01 3.74
N TYR A 55 8.92 -13.44 3.05
CA TYR A 55 8.13 -12.53 2.23
C TYR A 55 6.63 -12.64 2.46
N HIS A 56 6.23 -12.76 3.72
CA HIS A 56 4.82 -12.82 4.05
C HIS A 56 4.14 -11.47 3.89
N TYR A 57 4.80 -10.39 4.33
CA TYR A 57 4.37 -9.03 4.06
C TYR A 57 5.50 -8.25 3.44
N ARG A 58 5.17 -7.43 2.48
CA ARG A 58 6.11 -6.49 1.93
C ARG A 58 5.46 -5.11 1.92
N PHE A 59 6.02 -4.21 2.70
CA PHE A 59 5.66 -2.82 2.69
C PHE A 59 6.56 -2.09 1.70
N ASN A 60 5.95 -1.46 0.70
CA ASN A 60 6.68 -0.70 -0.31
C ASN A 60 6.28 0.76 -0.27
N ILE A 61 7.26 1.63 -0.14
CA ILE A 61 7.08 3.04 -0.46
C ILE A 61 7.28 3.17 -1.95
N ILE A 62 6.20 3.33 -2.69
CA ILE A 62 6.24 3.25 -4.14
C ILE A 62 6.57 4.60 -4.78
N LYS A 63 6.13 5.72 -4.19
CA LYS A 63 6.25 7.03 -4.81
C LYS A 63 6.61 8.12 -3.81
N ASN A 64 7.52 9.02 -4.22
CA ASN A 64 7.75 10.29 -3.58
C ASN A 64 7.44 11.40 -4.58
N PHE A 65 6.96 12.53 -4.07
CA PHE A 65 6.64 13.71 -4.87
C PHE A 65 7.57 14.85 -4.54
N LYS A 66 8.05 15.56 -5.57
CA LYS A 66 8.79 16.80 -5.41
C LYS A 66 8.12 17.84 -6.30
N GLY A 67 7.37 18.75 -5.67
CA GLY A 67 6.48 19.64 -6.40
C GLY A 67 5.41 18.84 -7.14
N ASP A 68 5.28 19.05 -8.44
CA ASP A 68 4.33 18.32 -9.28
C ASP A 68 4.92 17.05 -9.93
N LYS A 69 6.19 16.72 -9.62
CA LYS A 69 6.87 15.58 -10.23
C LYS A 69 6.86 14.37 -9.30
N VAL A 70 6.46 13.23 -9.86
CA VAL A 70 6.61 11.94 -9.19
C VAL A 70 8.05 11.50 -9.32
N ILE A 71 8.72 11.31 -8.20
CA ILE A 71 10.06 10.76 -8.17
C ILE A 71 9.96 9.30 -7.75
N LEU A 72 10.29 8.40 -8.68
CA LEU A 72 10.47 6.99 -8.35
C LEU A 72 11.83 6.85 -7.66
N LYS A 73 11.82 6.47 -6.39
CA LYS A 73 13.07 6.12 -5.72
C LYS A 73 13.68 4.90 -6.40
N SER A 74 14.89 5.06 -6.92
CA SER A 74 15.75 3.93 -7.23
C SER A 74 16.09 3.22 -5.92
N GLY A 75 15.59 2.03 -5.71
CA GLY A 75 15.71 1.35 -4.44
C GLY A 75 14.46 1.58 -3.59
N LEU A 76 13.46 0.80 -3.87
CA LEU A 76 12.27 0.70 -3.04
C LEU A 76 12.69 0.34 -1.63
N ILE A 77 12.39 1.20 -0.67
CA ILE A 77 12.51 0.83 0.74
C ILE A 77 11.40 -0.17 1.02
N SER A 78 11.77 -1.42 1.06
CA SER A 78 10.86 -2.50 1.40
C SER A 78 11.15 -2.96 2.81
N ARG A 79 10.13 -3.04 3.63
CA ARG A 79 10.20 -3.67 4.94
C ARG A 79 9.47 -4.99 4.86
N PHE A 80 10.01 -6.00 5.51
CA PHE A 80 9.45 -7.35 5.52
C PHE A 80 8.93 -7.66 6.92
N TYR A 81 7.74 -8.25 6.97
CA TYR A 81 7.07 -8.58 8.21
C TYR A 81 6.66 -10.05 8.17
N ASP A 82 6.63 -10.66 9.35
CA ASP A 82 6.00 -11.95 9.53
C ASP A 82 4.48 -11.79 9.66
N PHE A 83 3.72 -12.83 9.40
CA PHE A 83 2.26 -12.82 9.55
C PHE A 83 1.80 -12.49 10.99
N SER A 84 2.63 -12.76 11.97
CA SER A 84 2.38 -12.39 13.37
C SER A 84 2.53 -10.89 13.65
N GLU A 85 3.10 -10.12 12.72
CA GLU A 85 3.43 -8.70 12.91
C GLU A 85 2.39 -7.75 12.29
N LEU A 86 1.13 -8.15 12.26
CA LEU A 86 0.03 -7.38 11.68
C LEU A 86 -0.09 -5.98 12.25
N GLU A 87 -0.01 -5.85 13.56
CA GLU A 87 -0.12 -4.55 14.25
C GLU A 87 1.05 -3.63 13.90
N LYS A 88 2.22 -4.20 13.68
CA LYS A 88 3.40 -3.44 13.28
C LYS A 88 3.25 -2.90 11.85
N VAL A 89 2.71 -3.69 10.93
CA VAL A 89 2.40 -3.25 9.58
C VAL A 89 1.44 -2.06 9.62
N LEU A 90 0.36 -2.17 10.37
CA LEU A 90 -0.63 -1.10 10.51
C LEU A 90 -0.03 0.18 11.07
N LYS A 91 0.80 0.05 12.10
CA LYS A 91 1.52 1.19 12.68
C LYS A 91 2.44 1.87 11.68
N ASP A 92 3.21 1.07 10.93
CA ASP A 92 4.18 1.59 9.98
C ASP A 92 3.52 2.28 8.79
N VAL A 93 2.42 1.74 8.26
CA VAL A 93 1.68 2.41 7.16
C VAL A 93 1.04 3.71 7.63
N GLN A 94 0.54 3.74 8.87
CA GLN A 94 -0.01 4.96 9.45
C GLN A 94 1.06 6.04 9.63
N GLU A 95 2.23 5.67 10.13
CA GLU A 95 3.36 6.59 10.26
C GLU A 95 3.80 7.12 8.91
N GLU A 96 3.83 6.29 7.88
CA GLU A 96 4.19 6.70 6.53
C GLU A 96 3.21 7.74 5.98
N LYS A 97 1.92 7.53 6.15
CA LYS A 97 0.91 8.52 5.77
C LYS A 97 1.09 9.83 6.53
N GLN A 98 1.29 9.76 7.84
CA GLN A 98 1.48 10.96 8.67
C GLN A 98 2.74 11.72 8.27
N ASN A 99 3.84 11.02 7.99
CA ASN A 99 5.08 11.65 7.54
C ASN A 99 4.89 12.38 6.22
N LYS A 100 4.15 11.79 5.28
CA LYS A 100 3.86 12.42 3.99
C LYS A 100 2.90 13.60 4.13
N LEU A 101 1.90 13.50 4.99
CA LEU A 101 1.01 14.62 5.29
C LEU A 101 1.77 15.80 5.90
N CYS A 102 2.73 15.52 6.80
CA CYS A 102 3.58 16.56 7.38
C CYS A 102 4.52 17.18 6.33
N ARG A 103 5.07 16.34 5.44
CA ARG A 103 6.03 16.80 4.42
C ARG A 103 5.37 17.62 3.32
N TYR A 104 4.23 17.16 2.80
CA TYR A 104 3.58 17.77 1.64
C TYR A 104 2.46 18.74 2.01
N GLY A 105 1.84 18.58 3.18
CA GLY A 105 0.61 19.25 3.56
C GLY A 105 -0.62 18.54 2.97
N ILE A 106 -1.77 18.74 3.60
CA ILE A 106 -3.02 18.05 3.22
C ILE A 106 -3.47 18.42 1.79
N ASN A 107 -3.30 19.68 1.38
CA ASN A 107 -3.73 20.12 0.07
C ASN A 107 -2.94 19.43 -1.04
N ASN A 108 -1.63 19.35 -0.90
CA ASN A 108 -0.77 18.66 -1.87
C ASN A 108 -0.99 17.15 -1.85
N TYR A 109 -1.18 16.57 -0.68
CA TYR A 109 -1.48 15.16 -0.55
C TYR A 109 -2.76 14.79 -1.32
N ASN A 110 -3.82 15.58 -1.16
CA ASN A 110 -5.08 15.38 -1.87
C ASN A 110 -4.92 15.59 -3.38
N LYS A 111 -4.13 16.57 -3.79
CA LYS A 111 -3.81 16.82 -5.20
C LYS A 111 -3.09 15.64 -5.83
N TYR A 112 -2.13 15.05 -5.12
CA TYR A 112 -1.41 13.86 -5.59
C TYR A 112 -2.34 12.65 -5.68
N MET A 113 -3.26 12.48 -4.72
CA MET A 113 -4.27 11.42 -4.79
C MET A 113 -5.17 11.57 -6.02
N GLU A 114 -5.64 12.77 -6.32
CA GLU A 114 -6.47 13.03 -7.51
C GLU A 114 -5.74 12.69 -8.80
N LYS A 115 -4.46 13.07 -8.90
CA LYS A 115 -3.63 12.76 -10.06
C LYS A 115 -3.47 11.24 -10.23
N GLU A 116 -3.17 10.54 -9.15
CA GLU A 116 -3.01 9.08 -9.19
C GLU A 116 -4.33 8.37 -9.44
N LYS A 117 -5.44 8.89 -8.94
CA LYS A 117 -6.79 8.37 -9.22
C LYS A 117 -7.07 8.37 -10.72
N ASN A 118 -6.80 9.46 -11.40
CA ASN A 118 -7.02 9.58 -12.84
C ASN A 118 -6.14 8.60 -13.63
N GLU A 119 -4.88 8.44 -13.24
CA GLU A 119 -3.98 7.46 -13.86
C GLU A 119 -4.42 6.02 -13.59
N ASN A 120 -4.91 5.72 -12.39
CA ASN A 120 -5.34 4.38 -12.02
C ASN A 120 -6.64 3.94 -12.71
N GLU A 121 -7.51 4.87 -13.08
CA GLU A 121 -8.72 4.56 -13.84
C GLU A 121 -8.44 4.02 -15.23
N LEU A 122 -7.28 4.37 -15.81
CA LEU A 122 -6.83 3.86 -17.10
C LEU A 122 -6.29 2.42 -17.04
N PHE A 123 -5.90 1.96 -15.87
CA PHE A 123 -5.34 0.63 -15.65
C PHE A 123 -6.19 -0.14 -14.63
N ASN A 124 -7.21 -0.80 -15.09
CA ASN A 124 -8.23 -1.49 -14.28
C ASN A 124 -7.74 -2.71 -13.46
N ARG A 125 -6.46 -2.77 -13.08
CA ARG A 125 -5.93 -3.89 -12.29
C ARG A 125 -6.33 -3.83 -10.82
N PHE A 126 -6.34 -2.63 -10.25
CA PHE A 126 -6.69 -2.42 -8.86
C PHE A 126 -8.13 -1.99 -8.73
N LYS A 127 -8.88 -2.68 -7.88
CA LYS A 127 -10.28 -2.38 -7.62
C LYS A 127 -10.43 -1.77 -6.23
N LYS A 128 -11.23 -0.70 -6.17
CA LYS A 128 -11.51 -0.03 -4.90
C LYS A 128 -12.26 -0.95 -3.96
N VAL A 129 -11.80 -1.04 -2.73
CA VAL A 129 -12.47 -1.76 -1.65
C VAL A 129 -13.22 -0.74 -0.80
N SER A 130 -14.50 -0.95 -0.66
CA SER A 130 -15.35 -0.09 0.15
C SER A 130 -15.74 -0.76 1.46
#